data_6248030a822662f47b74bfcf0835ab9a
#
_entry.id   6248030a822662f47b74bfcf0835ab9a
#
_cell.length_a   1.000
_cell.length_b   1.000
_cell.length_c   1.000
_cell.angle_alpha   90.00
_cell.angle_beta   90.00
_cell.angle_gamma   90.00
#
_symmetry.space_group_name_H-M   'P 1'
#
loop_
_entity.id
_entity.type
_entity.pdbx_description
1 polymer ?
#
loop_
_entity_poly.entity_id
_entity_poly.type
_entity_poly.pdbx_seq_one_letter_code
_entity_poly.pdbx_strand_id
1 'polypeptide(L)'
;MNGVRVRFLNRDEILQDLIRLAKQLLGSRQDILEVSLFGSLARGNYAPGSDADILVLLKEDSRKFTDRIPEFLDHFSGVGLPIEVFPYTVKEVSAMEKEGFIKTVQREKVILYTRSTS
;
A
#
# COMPACT_ATOMS: atom_id res chain seq x y z
N MET A 1 -13.80 -17.75 25.88
CA MET A 1 -13.58 -16.92 25.59
C MET A 1 -13.82 -16.33 24.69
N ASN A 2 -13.95 -15.92 24.69
CA ASN A 2 -14.25 -15.43 24.04
C ASN A 2 -14.10 -14.52 23.20
N GLY A 3 -14.12 -13.97 22.90
CA GLY A 3 -14.20 -12.94 21.89
C GLY A 3 -12.96 -12.29 21.43
N VAL A 4 -11.81 -12.56 21.97
CA VAL A 4 -10.54 -12.02 21.48
C VAL A 4 -9.90 -13.07 20.61
N ARG A 5 -9.88 -12.80 19.33
CA ARG A 5 -9.08 -13.58 18.41
C ARG A 5 -7.69 -13.00 18.37
N VAL A 6 -6.73 -13.76 18.87
CA VAL A 6 -5.35 -13.47 18.55
C VAL A 6 -5.13 -14.02 17.15
N ARG A 7 -5.10 -13.12 16.19
CA ARG A 7 -4.78 -13.50 14.81
C ARG A 7 -3.27 -13.50 14.68
N PHE A 8 -2.71 -14.66 14.43
CA PHE A 8 -1.29 -14.73 14.08
C PHE A 8 -1.12 -14.11 12.69
N LEU A 9 -0.09 -13.28 12.57
CA LEU A 9 0.25 -12.67 11.29
C LEU A 9 0.69 -13.76 10.32
N ASN A 10 -0.18 -14.11 9.39
CA ASN A 10 0.19 -14.96 8.28
C ASN A 10 0.46 -14.04 7.09
N ARG A 11 1.75 -13.85 6.81
CA ARG A 11 2.19 -12.91 5.76
C ARG A 11 1.58 -13.26 4.40
N ASP A 12 1.54 -14.54 4.06
CA ASP A 12 1.03 -14.97 2.77
C ASP A 12 -0.45 -14.67 2.62
N GLU A 13 -1.25 -14.92 3.64
CA GLU A 13 -2.68 -14.59 3.63
C GLU A 13 -2.90 -13.09 3.50
N ILE A 14 -2.12 -12.31 4.25
CA ILE A 14 -2.21 -10.84 4.20
C ILE A 14 -1.85 -10.35 2.81
N LEU A 15 -0.78 -10.88 2.21
CA LEU A 15 -0.40 -10.52 0.85
C LEU A 15 -1.49 -10.84 -0.16
N GLN A 16 -2.14 -12.00 -0.04
CA GLN A 16 -3.23 -12.36 -0.92
C GLN A 16 -4.41 -11.38 -0.79
N ASP A 17 -4.76 -11.01 0.44
CA ASP A 17 -5.83 -10.05 0.67
C ASP A 17 -5.47 -8.68 0.08
N LEU A 18 -4.24 -8.23 0.29
CA LEU A 18 -3.78 -6.94 -0.22
C LEU A 18 -3.73 -6.94 -1.74
N ILE A 19 -3.28 -8.03 -2.35
CA ILE A 19 -3.26 -8.16 -3.82
C ILE A 19 -4.68 -8.07 -4.39
N ARG A 20 -5.62 -8.76 -3.76
CA ARG A 20 -7.02 -8.73 -4.18
C ARG A 20 -7.58 -7.31 -4.11
N LEU A 21 -7.32 -6.62 -3.00
CA LEU A 21 -7.79 -5.25 -2.82
C LEU A 21 -7.12 -4.27 -3.78
N ALA A 22 -5.83 -4.45 -4.04
CA ALA A 22 -5.09 -3.64 -5.01
C ALA A 22 -5.69 -3.82 -6.41
N LYS A 23 -5.97 -5.05 -6.79
CA LYS A 23 -6.57 -5.37 -8.08
C LYS A 23 -7.94 -4.72 -8.24
N GLN A 24 -8.77 -4.78 -7.18
CA GLN A 24 -10.08 -4.13 -7.18
C GLN A 24 -9.94 -2.62 -7.36
N LEU A 25 -8.97 -2.02 -6.68
CA LEU A 25 -8.75 -0.58 -6.73
C LEU A 25 -8.35 -0.13 -8.13
N LEU A 26 -7.42 -0.83 -8.77
CA LEU A 26 -7.02 -0.50 -10.13
C LEU A 26 -8.16 -0.70 -11.13
N GLY A 27 -9.02 -1.67 -10.88
CA GLY A 27 -10.20 -1.91 -11.71
C GLY A 27 -11.26 -0.82 -11.60
N SER A 28 -11.32 -0.13 -10.46
CA SER A 28 -12.31 0.93 -10.23
C SER A 28 -11.81 2.33 -10.56
N ARG A 29 -10.47 2.52 -10.63
CA ARG A 29 -9.87 3.83 -10.88
C ARG A 29 -8.71 3.70 -11.86
N GLN A 30 -8.89 4.25 -13.05
CA GLN A 30 -7.88 4.16 -14.11
C GLN A 30 -6.66 5.03 -13.88
N ASP A 31 -6.76 6.01 -12.99
CA ASP A 31 -5.66 6.91 -12.65
C ASP A 31 -4.67 6.30 -11.65
N ILE A 32 -4.95 5.11 -11.13
CA ILE A 32 -4.01 4.40 -10.26
C ILE A 32 -3.14 3.51 -11.12
N LEU A 33 -1.83 3.68 -11.01
CA LEU A 33 -0.87 2.98 -11.85
C LEU A 33 -0.25 1.77 -11.15
N GLU A 34 -0.07 1.85 -9.85
CA GLU A 34 0.59 0.80 -9.10
C GLU A 34 0.18 0.87 -7.63
N VAL A 35 0.04 -0.29 -7.00
CA VAL A 35 -0.10 -0.40 -5.55
C VAL A 35 0.99 -1.34 -5.06
N SER A 36 1.77 -0.90 -4.08
CA SER A 36 2.92 -1.65 -3.58
C SER A 36 2.94 -1.65 -2.06
N LEU A 37 3.47 -2.73 -1.50
CA LEU A 37 3.72 -2.87 -0.08
C LEU A 37 5.19 -2.57 0.19
N PHE A 38 5.49 -1.80 1.24
CA PHE A 38 6.87 -1.58 1.66
C PHE A 38 6.94 -1.67 3.18
N GLY A 39 8.11 -1.38 3.76
CA GLY A 39 8.30 -1.44 5.19
C GLY A 39 8.52 -2.85 5.70
N SER A 40 8.32 -3.07 7.00
CA SER A 40 8.69 -4.32 7.66
C SER A 40 7.97 -5.54 7.12
N LEU A 41 6.69 -5.40 6.77
CA LEU A 41 5.92 -6.51 6.22
C LEU A 41 6.46 -6.93 4.85
N ALA A 42 6.86 -5.97 4.02
CA ALA A 42 7.47 -6.25 2.72
C ALA A 42 8.83 -6.94 2.88
N ARG A 43 9.64 -6.50 3.83
CA ARG A 43 10.96 -7.07 4.08
C ARG A 43 10.93 -8.44 4.74
N GLY A 44 9.81 -8.82 5.32
CA GLY A 44 9.68 -10.10 6.02
C GLY A 44 10.16 -10.07 7.47
N ASN A 45 10.58 -8.91 8.00
CA ASN A 45 11.04 -8.79 9.39
C ASN A 45 9.97 -8.12 10.28
N TYR A 46 8.74 -8.47 10.04
CA TYR A 46 7.59 -7.95 10.77
C TYR A 46 7.42 -8.66 12.12
N ALA A 47 6.72 -7.98 13.02
CA ALA A 47 6.35 -8.51 14.34
C ALA A 47 4.85 -8.34 14.54
N PRO A 48 4.25 -8.99 15.55
CA PRO A 48 2.85 -8.74 15.88
C PRO A 48 2.65 -7.24 16.11
N GLY A 49 1.62 -6.68 15.50
CA GLY A 49 1.33 -5.26 15.59
C GLY A 49 1.99 -4.41 14.50
N SER A 50 2.77 -5.01 13.61
CA SER A 50 3.35 -4.29 12.47
C SER A 50 2.26 -3.76 11.55
N ASP A 51 2.46 -2.54 11.04
CA ASP A 51 1.57 -1.93 10.05
C ASP A 51 1.89 -2.45 8.65
N ALA A 52 0.90 -2.42 7.79
CA ALA A 52 1.14 -2.59 6.36
C ALA A 52 1.25 -1.19 5.74
N ASP A 53 2.40 -0.89 5.18
CA ASP A 53 2.68 0.38 4.53
C ASP A 53 2.41 0.24 3.03
N ILE A 54 1.40 0.94 2.53
CA ILE A 54 0.90 0.80 1.17
C ILE A 54 1.19 2.07 0.37
N LEU A 55 1.95 1.94 -0.70
CA LEU A 55 2.15 3.02 -1.66
C LEU A 55 1.09 2.89 -2.75
N VAL A 56 0.34 3.97 -2.97
CA VAL A 56 -0.60 4.07 -4.10
C VAL A 56 -0.03 5.09 -5.06
N LEU A 57 0.36 4.65 -6.24
CA LEU A 57 0.94 5.53 -7.26
C LEU A 57 -0.16 6.00 -8.19
N LEU A 58 -0.41 7.30 -8.17
CA LEU A 58 -1.45 7.95 -8.97
C LEU A 58 -0.83 8.62 -10.19
N LYS A 59 -1.52 8.57 -11.31
CA LYS A 59 -1.11 9.30 -12.51
C LYS A 59 -1.05 10.79 -12.23
N GLU A 60 -2.12 11.33 -11.66
CA GLU A 60 -2.19 12.72 -11.19
C GLU A 60 -3.36 12.85 -10.23
N ASP A 61 -3.28 13.80 -9.31
CA ASP A 61 -4.36 14.09 -8.36
C ASP A 61 -4.13 15.51 -7.84
N SER A 62 -5.09 16.38 -8.04
CA SER A 62 -4.97 17.79 -7.63
C SER A 62 -5.17 18.00 -6.13
N ARG A 63 -5.69 17.00 -5.41
CA ARG A 63 -5.88 17.12 -3.96
C ARG A 63 -4.52 17.12 -3.26
N LYS A 64 -4.48 17.69 -2.07
CA LYS A 64 -3.30 17.59 -1.21
C LYS A 64 -3.11 16.13 -0.81
N PHE A 65 -1.88 15.75 -0.56
CA PHE A 65 -1.52 14.40 -0.15
C PHE A 65 -2.41 13.88 0.99
N THR A 66 -2.56 14.69 2.05
CA THR A 66 -3.35 14.30 3.22
C THR A 66 -4.83 14.10 2.91
N ASP A 67 -5.35 14.81 1.93
CA ASP A 67 -6.77 14.71 1.54
C ASP A 67 -7.07 13.44 0.73
N ARG A 68 -6.03 12.80 0.21
CA ARG A 68 -6.15 11.52 -0.53
C ARG A 68 -6.21 10.32 0.40
N ILE A 69 -5.66 10.45 1.60
CA ILE A 69 -5.47 9.32 2.52
C ILE A 69 -6.77 8.62 2.89
N PRO A 70 -7.85 9.32 3.31
CA PRO A 70 -9.05 8.63 3.78
C PRO A 70 -9.64 7.66 2.77
N GLU A 71 -9.66 8.01 1.51
CA GLU A 71 -10.23 7.16 0.45
C GLU A 71 -9.49 5.82 0.37
N PHE A 72 -8.18 5.86 0.33
CA PHE A 72 -7.37 4.65 0.17
C PHE A 72 -7.27 3.86 1.46
N LEU A 73 -7.22 4.55 2.59
CA LEU A 73 -7.22 3.89 3.88
C LEU A 73 -8.51 3.08 4.07
N ASP A 74 -9.64 3.66 3.70
CA ASP A 74 -10.92 2.97 3.78
C ASP A 74 -10.93 1.72 2.88
N HIS A 75 -10.38 1.82 1.68
CA HIS A 75 -10.34 0.71 0.74
C HIS A 75 -9.57 -0.50 1.29
N PHE A 76 -8.47 -0.25 1.98
CA PHE A 76 -7.62 -1.31 2.52
C PHE A 76 -7.95 -1.72 3.95
N SER A 77 -8.96 -1.11 4.57
CA SER A 77 -9.37 -1.46 5.92
C SER A 77 -9.97 -2.88 5.93
N GLY A 78 -9.90 -3.53 7.07
CA GLY A 78 -10.50 -4.86 7.23
C GLY A 78 -9.56 -6.04 6.93
N VAL A 79 -8.30 -5.78 6.64
CA VAL A 79 -7.32 -6.85 6.37
C VAL A 79 -6.86 -7.54 7.66
N GLY A 80 -7.15 -6.95 8.82
CA GLY A 80 -6.83 -7.55 10.10
C GLY A 80 -5.54 -7.05 10.73
N LEU A 81 -4.95 -5.99 10.16
CA LEU A 81 -3.81 -5.30 10.76
C LEU A 81 -3.91 -3.82 10.41
N PRO A 82 -3.21 -2.95 11.16
CA PRO A 82 -3.19 -1.52 10.84
C PRO A 82 -2.62 -1.27 9.44
N ILE A 83 -3.23 -0.34 8.74
CA ILE A 83 -2.83 0.04 7.38
C ILE A 83 -2.40 1.51 7.41
N GLU A 84 -1.30 1.80 6.74
CA GLU A 84 -0.87 3.16 6.49
C GLU A 84 -0.72 3.32 4.99
N VAL A 85 -1.32 4.37 4.42
CA VAL A 85 -1.31 4.57 2.97
C VAL A 85 -0.55 5.82 2.59
N PHE A 86 0.15 5.75 1.46
CA PHE A 86 1.00 6.81 0.93
C PHE A 86 0.61 7.05 -0.55
N PRO A 87 -0.45 7.83 -0.77
CA PRO A 87 -0.96 8.07 -2.13
C PRO A 87 -0.22 9.23 -2.80
N TYR A 88 0.85 8.92 -3.50
CA TYR A 88 1.67 9.89 -4.24
C TYR A 88 1.35 9.87 -5.72
N THR A 89 1.47 11.03 -6.36
CA THR A 89 1.43 11.10 -7.82
C THR A 89 2.80 10.80 -8.40
N VAL A 90 2.83 10.45 -9.68
CA VAL A 90 4.08 10.21 -10.42
C VAL A 90 5.00 11.43 -10.31
N LYS A 91 4.44 12.62 -10.46
CA LYS A 91 5.19 13.88 -10.38
C LYS A 91 5.82 14.07 -9.00
N GLU A 92 5.07 13.76 -7.94
CA GLU A 92 5.58 13.85 -6.57
C GLU A 92 6.69 12.86 -6.31
N VAL A 93 6.52 11.61 -6.76
CA VAL A 93 7.55 10.59 -6.59
C VAL A 93 8.82 11.00 -7.34
N SER A 94 8.68 11.50 -8.55
CA SER A 94 9.81 11.98 -9.36
C SER A 94 10.55 13.13 -8.65
N ALA A 95 9.82 14.05 -8.03
CA ALA A 95 10.42 15.15 -7.28
C ALA A 95 11.16 14.66 -6.03
N MET A 96 10.77 13.51 -5.47
CA MET A 96 11.37 12.95 -4.27
C MET A 96 12.42 11.87 -4.55
N GLU A 97 12.75 11.63 -5.81
CA GLU A 97 13.66 10.53 -6.19
C GLU A 97 14.99 10.54 -5.47
N LYS A 98 15.49 11.73 -5.14
CA LYS A 98 16.79 11.88 -4.46
C LYS A 98 16.69 11.70 -2.95
N GLU A 99 15.48 11.62 -2.42
CA GLU A 99 15.30 11.47 -0.98
C GLU A 99 15.39 10.01 -0.56
N GLY A 100 15.99 9.78 0.60
CA GLY A 100 16.23 8.43 1.10
C GLY A 100 14.96 7.60 1.25
N PHE A 101 13.85 8.23 1.63
CA PHE A 101 12.57 7.54 1.79
C PHE A 101 12.13 6.86 0.48
N ILE A 102 12.06 7.64 -0.61
CA ILE A 102 11.60 7.09 -1.89
C ILE A 102 12.59 6.05 -2.44
N LYS A 103 13.89 6.29 -2.30
CA LYS A 103 14.89 5.30 -2.71
C LYS A 103 14.70 3.98 -1.98
N THR A 104 14.45 4.06 -0.67
CA THR A 104 14.23 2.86 0.15
C THR A 104 12.96 2.14 -0.29
N VAL A 105 11.87 2.87 -0.52
CA VAL A 105 10.61 2.29 -0.99
C VAL A 105 10.81 1.58 -2.33
N GLN A 106 11.45 2.25 -3.30
CA GLN A 106 11.66 1.67 -4.62
C GLN A 106 12.52 0.40 -4.59
N ARG A 107 13.48 0.34 -3.67
CA ARG A 107 14.36 -0.83 -3.53
C ARG A 107 13.66 -2.00 -2.83
N GLU A 108 12.83 -1.72 -1.83
CA GLU A 108 12.28 -2.73 -0.93
C GLU A 108 10.85 -3.15 -1.24
N LYS A 109 10.14 -2.40 -2.07
CA LYS A 109 8.71 -2.62 -2.27
C LYS A 109 8.40 -3.97 -2.91
N VAL A 110 7.26 -4.52 -2.51
CA VAL A 110 6.64 -5.66 -3.15
C VAL A 110 5.45 -5.12 -3.94
N ILE A 111 5.49 -5.24 -5.25
CA ILE A 111 4.39 -4.76 -6.10
C ILE A 111 3.20 -5.69 -5.90
N LEU A 112 2.09 -5.15 -5.42
CA LEU A 112 0.86 -5.90 -5.23
C LEU A 112 0.08 -6.01 -6.53
N TYR A 113 0.01 -4.93 -7.26
CA TYR A 113 -0.59 -4.89 -8.59
C TYR A 113 -0.11 -3.66 -9.33
N THR A 114 0.12 -3.82 -10.60
CA THR A 114 0.53 -2.72 -11.48
C THR A 114 -0.27 -2.78 -12.77
N ARG A 115 -0.55 -1.60 -13.32
CA ARG A 115 -1.27 -1.50 -14.58
C ARG A 115 -0.32 -1.83 -15.72
N SER A 116 -0.74 -2.77 -16.54
CA SER A 116 0.01 -3.11 -17.73
C SER A 116 -0.02 -1.94 -18.71
N THR A 117 1.15 -1.49 -19.13
CA THR A 117 1.27 -0.53 -20.22
C THR A 117 1.63 -1.31 -21.48
N SER A 118 0.74 -1.30 -22.39
CA SER A 118 1.01 -1.87 -23.71
C SER A 118 1.33 -0.77 -24.70
#